data_18a6d5cb3d39c9a5d85bf411fe449f07
#
_entry.id   18a6d5cb3d39c9a5d85bf411fe449f07
#
_cell.length_a   1.000
_cell.length_b   1.000
_cell.length_c   1.000
_cell.angle_alpha   90.00
_cell.angle_beta   90.00
_cell.angle_gamma   90.00
#
_symmetry.space_group_name_H-M   'P 1'
#
loop_
_entity.id
_entity.type
_entity.pdbx_description
1 polymer ?
#
loop_
_entity_poly.entity_id
_entity_poly.type
_entity_poly.pdbx_seq_one_letter_code
_entity_poly.pdbx_strand_id
1 'polypeptide(L)'
;TCFTNTLERTIRRYEDGTSFVITGDIPAMWLRDSAAQVRPYLYLAARDEELADIIEGLVKRQFACILIDPYANAFNEKPDGSCWEKDFEDQDPGVWERKYEIDSLCYPIQLAYFLWRLTGRTAHFDETFRKGVDAILKVFRTEQYHEEKSSYTFTRHSLYSETLSRGGKGALVNDGCGLIWSGFRTRDDACYLGYMIPSNMFA
;
A
#
# COMPACT_ATOMS: atom_id res chain seq x y z
N THR A 1 11.84 -14.55 -20.31
CA THR A 1 10.54 -15.23 -20.08
C THR A 1 9.95 -14.78 -18.75
N CYS A 2 9.73 -15.65 -17.74
CA CYS A 2 9.07 -15.19 -16.48
C CYS A 2 9.83 -14.08 -15.77
N PHE A 3 11.16 -14.11 -15.75
CA PHE A 3 11.98 -13.11 -15.06
C PHE A 3 11.87 -11.71 -15.68
N THR A 4 11.84 -11.59 -17.01
CA THR A 4 11.75 -10.29 -17.69
C THR A 4 10.31 -9.79 -17.84
N ASN A 5 9.32 -10.67 -17.69
CA ASN A 5 7.92 -10.36 -17.95
C ASN A 5 7.38 -9.21 -17.09
N THR A 6 7.73 -9.17 -15.81
CA THR A 6 7.34 -8.07 -14.91
C THR A 6 7.89 -6.74 -15.42
N LEU A 7 9.19 -6.69 -15.76
CA LEU A 7 9.84 -5.47 -16.23
C LEU A 7 9.26 -4.97 -17.56
N GLU A 8 8.99 -5.91 -18.50
CA GLU A 8 8.59 -5.57 -19.86
C GLU A 8 7.09 -5.25 -20.00
N ARG A 9 6.24 -5.83 -19.14
CA ARG A 9 4.78 -5.78 -19.32
C ARG A 9 4.03 -5.03 -18.24
N THR A 10 4.55 -5.00 -17.01
CA THR A 10 3.81 -4.46 -15.86
C THR A 10 4.37 -3.16 -15.34
N ILE A 11 5.61 -2.81 -15.68
CA ILE A 11 6.22 -1.56 -15.24
C ILE A 11 6.06 -0.48 -16.31
N ARG A 12 5.58 0.69 -15.87
CA ARG A 12 5.53 1.91 -16.66
C ARG A 12 6.39 2.98 -16.02
N ARG A 13 7.27 3.57 -16.81
CA ARG A 13 8.17 4.66 -16.38
C ARG A 13 7.62 5.99 -16.88
N TYR A 14 7.78 7.03 -16.09
CA TYR A 14 7.32 8.38 -16.41
C TYR A 14 8.49 9.37 -16.48
N GLU A 15 8.29 10.47 -17.20
CA GLU A 15 9.27 11.54 -17.36
C GLU A 15 9.61 12.23 -16.04
N ASP A 16 8.71 12.19 -15.05
CA ASP A 16 8.92 12.71 -13.70
C ASP A 16 9.84 11.82 -12.84
N GLY A 17 10.37 10.74 -13.41
CA GLY A 17 11.23 9.78 -12.74
C GLY A 17 10.49 8.78 -11.83
N THR A 18 9.14 8.79 -11.84
CA THR A 18 8.37 7.77 -11.11
C THR A 18 8.12 6.52 -11.95
N SER A 19 7.80 5.41 -11.28
CA SER A 19 7.40 4.16 -11.92
C SER A 19 6.08 3.65 -11.32
N PHE A 20 5.24 3.07 -12.17
CA PHE A 20 3.98 2.44 -11.79
C PHE A 20 4.04 0.96 -12.12
N VAL A 21 3.57 0.10 -11.23
CA VAL A 21 3.53 -1.35 -11.44
C VAL A 21 2.09 -1.83 -11.48
N ILE A 22 1.67 -2.34 -12.63
CA ILE A 22 0.38 -3.03 -12.75
C ILE A 22 0.51 -4.38 -12.03
N THR A 23 -0.28 -4.59 -10.97
CA THR A 23 -0.11 -5.72 -10.06
C THR A 23 -0.97 -6.94 -10.40
N GLY A 24 -1.14 -7.25 -11.67
CA GLY A 24 -1.86 -8.42 -12.13
C GLY A 24 -2.74 -8.14 -13.35
N ASP A 25 -3.94 -8.69 -13.37
CA ASP A 25 -4.94 -8.52 -14.41
C ASP A 25 -5.81 -7.25 -14.24
N ILE A 26 -5.68 -6.56 -13.11
CA ILE A 26 -6.35 -5.31 -12.81
C ILE A 26 -5.41 -4.14 -13.14
N PRO A 27 -5.88 -3.08 -13.84
CA PRO A 27 -5.03 -1.96 -14.23
C PRO A 27 -4.79 -0.96 -13.08
N ALA A 28 -4.40 -1.47 -11.93
CA ALA A 28 -4.13 -0.69 -10.72
C ALA A 28 -2.85 -1.16 -10.04
N MET A 29 -2.34 -0.39 -9.10
CA MET A 29 -1.14 -0.68 -8.34
C MET A 29 -1.49 -0.88 -6.86
N TRP A 30 -1.39 -2.12 -6.38
CA TRP A 30 -1.39 -2.44 -4.95
C TRP A 30 -0.03 -2.11 -4.33
N LEU A 31 -0.02 -1.49 -3.17
CA LEU A 31 1.22 -1.11 -2.48
C LEU A 31 2.08 -2.33 -2.13
N ARG A 32 1.47 -3.37 -1.54
CA ARG A 32 2.16 -4.62 -1.20
C ARG A 32 2.69 -5.32 -2.44
N ASP A 33 1.81 -5.55 -3.41
CA ASP A 33 2.11 -6.38 -4.58
C ASP A 33 3.17 -5.74 -5.46
N SER A 34 3.11 -4.43 -5.67
CA SER A 34 4.11 -3.71 -6.45
C SER A 34 5.51 -3.78 -5.81
N ALA A 35 5.60 -3.68 -4.49
CA ALA A 35 6.85 -3.87 -3.76
C ALA A 35 7.37 -5.31 -3.89
N ALA A 36 6.48 -6.31 -3.73
CA ALA A 36 6.83 -7.72 -3.84
C ALA A 36 7.30 -8.11 -5.25
N GLN A 37 6.64 -7.58 -6.29
CA GLN A 37 6.98 -7.87 -7.70
C GLN A 37 8.36 -7.36 -8.10
N VAL A 38 8.83 -6.23 -7.54
CA VAL A 38 10.15 -5.69 -7.87
C VAL A 38 11.27 -6.18 -6.94
N ARG A 39 10.91 -6.78 -5.81
CA ARG A 39 11.88 -7.27 -4.82
C ARG A 39 12.96 -8.20 -5.38
N PRO A 40 12.70 -9.15 -6.28
CA PRO A 40 13.73 -10.00 -6.87
C PRO A 40 14.81 -9.23 -7.64
N TYR A 41 14.47 -8.08 -8.19
CA TYR A 41 15.39 -7.24 -8.98
C TYR A 41 16.32 -6.38 -8.13
N LEU A 42 16.06 -6.20 -6.85
CA LEU A 42 16.90 -5.42 -5.94
C LEU A 42 18.35 -5.91 -5.90
N TYR A 43 18.57 -7.22 -6.00
CA TYR A 43 19.92 -7.78 -6.03
C TYR A 43 20.70 -7.42 -7.29
N LEU A 44 20.01 -7.16 -8.38
CA LEU A 44 20.61 -6.73 -9.65
C LEU A 44 20.76 -5.20 -9.69
N ALA A 45 19.87 -4.47 -9.07
CA ALA A 45 19.86 -3.01 -9.01
C ALA A 45 21.17 -2.41 -8.44
N ALA A 46 21.91 -3.18 -7.61
CA ALA A 46 23.23 -2.78 -7.14
C ALA A 46 24.30 -2.68 -8.26
N ARG A 47 24.02 -3.24 -9.44
CA ARG A 47 24.94 -3.29 -10.60
C ARG A 47 24.27 -2.83 -11.90
N ASP A 48 23.01 -2.45 -11.84
CA ASP A 48 22.20 -2.04 -12.97
C ASP A 48 21.43 -0.76 -12.57
N GLU A 49 21.93 0.36 -13.08
CA GLU A 49 21.40 1.70 -12.78
C GLU A 49 19.95 1.85 -13.27
N GLU A 50 19.59 1.23 -14.40
CA GLU A 50 18.23 1.31 -14.93
C GLU A 50 17.23 0.60 -14.01
N LEU A 51 17.57 -0.57 -13.49
CA LEU A 51 16.75 -1.27 -12.49
C LEU A 51 16.67 -0.47 -11.19
N ALA A 52 17.77 0.15 -10.77
CA ALA A 52 17.77 0.99 -9.58
C ALA A 52 16.87 2.22 -9.76
N ASP A 53 16.88 2.87 -10.94
CA ASP A 53 15.99 3.99 -11.27
C ASP A 53 14.50 3.57 -11.24
N ILE A 54 14.19 2.41 -11.81
CA ILE A 54 12.83 1.87 -11.81
C ILE A 54 12.33 1.67 -10.37
N ILE A 55 13.13 1.05 -9.52
CA ILE A 55 12.73 0.76 -8.13
C ILE A 55 12.65 2.05 -7.31
N GLU A 56 13.58 2.98 -7.51
CA GLU A 56 13.53 4.31 -6.87
C GLU A 56 12.26 5.07 -7.28
N GLY A 57 11.94 5.05 -8.57
CA GLY A 57 10.72 5.65 -9.11
C GLY A 57 9.45 5.02 -8.55
N LEU A 58 9.45 3.71 -8.31
CA LEU A 58 8.33 3.01 -7.67
C LEU A 58 8.16 3.45 -6.21
N VAL A 59 9.24 3.53 -5.44
CA VAL A 59 9.19 4.03 -4.04
C VAL A 59 8.59 5.43 -4.01
N LYS A 60 9.05 6.35 -4.86
CA LYS A 60 8.51 7.71 -4.95
C LYS A 60 7.00 7.70 -5.24
N ARG A 61 6.57 6.87 -6.19
CA ARG A 61 5.14 6.72 -6.55
C ARG A 61 4.32 6.16 -5.39
N GLN A 62 4.80 5.13 -4.70
CA GLN A 62 4.09 4.54 -3.55
C GLN A 62 3.87 5.55 -2.43
N PHE A 63 4.89 6.37 -2.10
CA PHE A 63 4.74 7.40 -1.08
C PHE A 63 3.84 8.55 -1.51
N ALA A 64 3.82 8.91 -2.78
CA ALA A 64 2.82 9.86 -3.32
C ALA A 64 1.39 9.30 -3.20
N CYS A 65 1.18 8.03 -3.50
CA CYS A 65 -0.10 7.33 -3.33
C CYS A 65 -0.56 7.31 -1.86
N ILE A 66 0.33 6.98 -0.92
CA ILE A 66 0.03 6.99 0.53
C ILE A 66 -0.45 8.38 1.00
N LEU A 67 0.08 9.46 0.41
CA LEU A 67 -0.37 10.81 0.73
C LEU A 67 -1.75 11.17 0.16
N ILE A 68 -2.25 10.45 -0.85
CA ILE A 68 -3.62 10.58 -1.33
C ILE A 68 -4.58 10.02 -0.27
N ASP A 69 -4.41 8.76 0.11
CA ASP A 69 -5.18 8.11 1.19
C ASP A 69 -4.36 6.98 1.83
N PRO A 70 -3.88 7.15 3.08
CA PRO A 70 -3.10 6.13 3.75
C PRO A 70 -3.92 4.91 4.22
N TYR A 71 -5.24 4.93 4.07
CA TYR A 71 -6.10 3.76 4.30
C TYR A 71 -6.36 2.95 3.04
N ALA A 72 -5.94 3.44 1.87
CA ALA A 72 -6.09 2.72 0.60
C ALA A 72 -4.94 1.72 0.39
N ASN A 73 -5.27 0.57 -0.19
CA ASN A 73 -4.30 -0.47 -0.55
C ASN A 73 -3.95 -0.47 -2.04
N ALA A 74 -4.83 0.09 -2.91
CA ALA A 74 -4.63 0.12 -4.35
C ALA A 74 -4.95 1.48 -4.97
N PHE A 75 -4.19 1.84 -6.01
CA PHE A 75 -4.23 3.16 -6.63
C PHE A 75 -4.26 3.10 -8.15
N ASN A 76 -4.91 4.08 -8.75
CA ASN A 76 -4.98 4.28 -10.19
C ASN A 76 -3.67 4.85 -10.75
N GLU A 77 -3.37 4.51 -11.99
CA GLU A 77 -2.24 5.12 -12.70
C GLU A 77 -2.43 6.63 -12.88
N LYS A 78 -3.67 7.03 -13.14
CA LYS A 78 -4.13 8.42 -13.28
C LYS A 78 -5.37 8.61 -12.41
N PRO A 79 -5.67 9.83 -11.96
CA PRO A 79 -6.86 10.10 -11.15
C PRO A 79 -8.12 10.12 -12.03
N ASP A 80 -8.50 8.97 -12.59
CA ASP A 80 -9.65 8.81 -13.49
C ASP A 80 -10.90 8.24 -12.81
N GLY A 81 -10.80 7.90 -11.53
CA GLY A 81 -11.92 7.36 -10.74
C GLY A 81 -12.24 5.90 -11.02
N SER A 82 -11.35 5.17 -11.72
CA SER A 82 -11.52 3.74 -11.95
C SER A 82 -11.50 2.96 -10.63
N CYS A 83 -12.43 2.01 -10.48
CA CYS A 83 -12.56 1.12 -9.33
C CYS A 83 -13.53 -0.02 -9.68
N TRP A 84 -13.57 -1.09 -8.87
CA TRP A 84 -14.61 -2.10 -8.98
C TRP A 84 -15.96 -1.58 -8.50
N GLU A 85 -15.94 -0.97 -7.32
CA GLU A 85 -17.08 -0.38 -6.63
C GLU A 85 -16.51 0.76 -5.78
N LYS A 86 -17.22 1.89 -5.70
CA LYS A 86 -16.81 2.97 -4.80
C LYS A 86 -16.95 2.52 -3.35
N ASP A 87 -15.88 2.62 -2.61
CA ASP A 87 -15.83 2.25 -1.20
C ASP A 87 -16.46 3.33 -0.30
N PHE A 88 -16.56 4.57 -0.80
CA PHE A 88 -17.28 5.68 -0.17
C PHE A 88 -17.56 6.81 -1.20
N GLU A 89 -18.48 7.72 -0.84
CA GLU A 89 -19.03 8.72 -1.78
C GLU A 89 -17.95 9.67 -2.34
N ASP A 90 -17.08 10.18 -1.45
CA ASP A 90 -16.01 11.16 -1.77
C ASP A 90 -14.66 10.49 -2.04
N GLN A 91 -14.63 9.28 -2.57
CA GLN A 91 -13.38 8.57 -2.89
C GLN A 91 -12.53 9.38 -3.88
N ASP A 92 -11.27 9.61 -3.53
CA ASP A 92 -10.32 10.27 -4.41
C ASP A 92 -10.18 9.49 -5.72
N PRO A 93 -10.24 10.15 -6.90
CA PRO A 93 -10.16 9.48 -8.19
C PRO A 93 -8.82 8.75 -8.43
N GLY A 94 -7.79 9.02 -7.65
CA GLY A 94 -6.53 8.28 -7.65
C GLY A 94 -6.58 6.96 -6.88
N VAL A 95 -7.62 6.71 -6.09
CA VAL A 95 -7.79 5.49 -5.31
C VAL A 95 -8.58 4.45 -6.11
N TRP A 96 -8.02 3.24 -6.27
CA TRP A 96 -8.73 2.10 -6.84
C TRP A 96 -9.53 1.36 -5.79
N GLU A 97 -8.93 1.10 -4.60
CA GLU A 97 -9.54 0.35 -3.50
C GLU A 97 -9.04 0.87 -2.14
N ARG A 98 -9.97 1.00 -1.17
CA ARG A 98 -9.69 1.57 0.15
C ARG A 98 -9.76 0.51 1.26
N LYS A 99 -9.28 -0.68 1.02
CA LYS A 99 -9.16 -1.72 2.05
C LYS A 99 -7.92 -1.47 2.91
N TYR A 100 -8.12 -1.16 4.19
CA TYR A 100 -7.03 -0.92 5.12
C TYR A 100 -6.37 -2.22 5.57
N GLU A 101 -5.12 -2.37 5.16
CA GLU A 101 -4.21 -3.46 5.52
C GLU A 101 -2.93 -2.86 6.10
N ILE A 102 -2.49 -3.31 7.28
CA ILE A 102 -1.26 -2.81 7.93
C ILE A 102 -0.04 -3.02 7.04
N ASP A 103 0.09 -4.21 6.46
CA ASP A 103 1.24 -4.59 5.65
C ASP A 103 1.34 -3.81 4.35
N SER A 104 0.22 -3.36 3.77
CA SER A 104 0.24 -2.47 2.60
C SER A 104 1.02 -1.18 2.86
N LEU A 105 1.06 -0.69 4.10
CA LEU A 105 1.88 0.46 4.50
C LEU A 105 3.32 0.09 4.87
N CYS A 106 3.58 -1.15 5.28
CA CYS A 106 4.91 -1.62 5.66
C CYS A 106 5.80 -1.92 4.45
N TYR A 107 5.23 -2.49 3.38
CA TYR A 107 5.98 -2.90 2.18
C TYR A 107 6.71 -1.76 1.47
N PRO A 108 6.13 -0.57 1.26
CA PRO A 108 6.85 0.59 0.70
C PRO A 108 8.06 1.02 1.55
N ILE A 109 7.94 1.00 2.87
CA ILE A 109 9.05 1.32 3.79
C ILE A 109 10.15 0.26 3.64
N GLN A 110 9.80 -1.02 3.62
CA GLN A 110 10.76 -2.11 3.43
C GLN A 110 11.47 -2.02 2.09
N LEU A 111 10.75 -1.69 1.01
CA LEU A 111 11.33 -1.52 -0.32
C LEU A 111 12.35 -0.36 -0.34
N ALA A 112 11.97 0.78 0.22
CA ALA A 112 12.84 1.95 0.35
C ALA A 112 14.12 1.63 1.13
N TYR A 113 13.98 0.91 2.25
CA TYR A 113 15.10 0.46 3.07
C TYR A 113 16.04 -0.49 2.31
N PHE A 114 15.50 -1.48 1.60
CA PHE A 114 16.33 -2.43 0.84
C PHE A 114 17.00 -1.78 -0.36
N LEU A 115 16.33 -0.88 -1.06
CA LEU A 115 16.95 -0.11 -2.13
C LEU A 115 18.20 0.65 -1.61
N TRP A 116 18.03 1.39 -0.52
CA TRP A 116 19.15 2.07 0.13
C TRP A 116 20.27 1.11 0.54
N ARG A 117 19.92 0.02 1.23
CA ARG A 117 20.91 -0.93 1.76
C ARG A 117 21.71 -1.62 0.67
N LEU A 118 21.13 -1.90 -0.48
CA LEU A 118 21.76 -2.66 -1.55
C LEU A 118 22.46 -1.77 -2.59
N THR A 119 21.97 -0.55 -2.80
CA THR A 119 22.50 0.36 -3.83
C THR A 119 23.21 1.60 -3.27
N GLY A 120 23.00 1.95 -2.01
CA GLY A 120 23.45 3.20 -1.40
C GLY A 120 22.64 4.44 -1.82
N ARG A 121 21.62 4.29 -2.67
CA ARG A 121 20.78 5.40 -3.14
C ARG A 121 19.95 5.99 -2.01
N THR A 122 19.81 7.31 -1.99
CA THR A 122 19.08 8.06 -0.96
C THR A 122 18.11 9.09 -1.53
N ALA A 123 18.03 9.26 -2.86
CA ALA A 123 17.20 10.29 -3.48
C ALA A 123 15.70 10.09 -3.28
N HIS A 124 15.26 8.86 -2.93
CA HIS A 124 13.89 8.58 -2.56
C HIS A 124 13.54 8.99 -1.12
N PHE A 125 14.52 9.29 -0.26
CA PHE A 125 14.28 9.84 1.09
C PHE A 125 14.05 11.35 1.05
N ASP A 126 13.12 11.75 0.24
CA ASP A 126 12.72 13.13 0.01
C ASP A 126 11.61 13.60 0.98
N GLU A 127 11.09 14.80 0.75
CA GLU A 127 10.00 15.36 1.55
C GLU A 127 8.69 14.56 1.42
N THR A 128 8.41 13.97 0.25
CA THR A 128 7.25 13.10 0.01
C THR A 128 7.35 11.82 0.85
N PHE A 129 8.54 11.21 0.86
CA PHE A 129 8.82 10.06 1.72
C PHE A 129 8.61 10.41 3.20
N ARG A 130 9.20 11.52 3.68
CA ARG A 130 9.06 11.95 5.08
C ARG A 130 7.59 12.13 5.47
N LYS A 131 6.82 12.88 4.67
CA LYS A 131 5.39 13.09 4.91
C LYS A 131 4.60 11.79 4.89
N GLY A 132 4.92 10.89 3.96
CA GLY A 132 4.29 9.58 3.87
C GLY A 132 4.55 8.71 5.11
N VAL A 133 5.79 8.71 5.62
CA VAL A 133 6.11 8.03 6.90
C VAL A 133 5.31 8.63 8.06
N ASP A 134 5.22 9.96 8.14
CA ASP A 134 4.42 10.64 9.17
C ASP A 134 2.94 10.24 9.06
N ALA A 135 2.39 10.14 7.84
CA ALA A 135 1.02 9.67 7.61
C ALA A 135 0.81 8.22 8.06
N ILE A 136 1.73 7.32 7.72
CA ILE A 136 1.72 5.91 8.15
C ILE A 136 1.72 5.81 9.68
N LEU A 137 2.64 6.51 10.34
CA LEU A 137 2.72 6.52 11.80
C LEU A 137 1.47 7.10 12.45
N LYS A 138 0.85 8.11 11.84
CA LYS A 138 -0.43 8.65 12.30
C LYS A 138 -1.53 7.61 12.22
N VAL A 139 -1.66 6.89 11.08
CA VAL A 139 -2.62 5.79 10.94
C VAL A 139 -2.38 4.73 12.01
N PHE A 140 -1.14 4.22 12.14
CA PHE A 140 -0.83 3.19 13.13
C PHE A 140 -1.17 3.59 14.56
N ARG A 141 -0.86 4.83 14.95
CA ARG A 141 -1.22 5.36 16.29
C ARG A 141 -2.74 5.53 16.46
N THR A 142 -3.45 5.90 15.42
CA THR A 142 -4.92 5.97 15.44
C THR A 142 -5.51 4.59 15.62
N GLU A 143 -5.04 3.62 14.85
CA GLU A 143 -5.58 2.25 14.84
C GLU A 143 -5.13 1.39 16.05
N GLN A 144 -4.19 1.85 16.88
CA GLN A 144 -3.96 1.31 18.23
C GLN A 144 -5.11 1.64 19.21
N TYR A 145 -5.96 2.60 18.84
CA TYR A 145 -7.13 3.05 19.58
C TYR A 145 -8.33 3.11 18.61
N HIS A 146 -8.56 2.01 17.90
CA HIS A 146 -9.53 1.94 16.81
C HIS A 146 -10.94 2.34 17.24
N GLU A 147 -11.42 1.83 18.38
CA GLU A 147 -12.77 2.09 18.86
C GLU A 147 -12.99 3.55 19.25
N GLU A 148 -11.96 4.18 19.85
CA GLU A 148 -12.02 5.56 20.35
C GLU A 148 -11.71 6.59 19.26
N LYS A 149 -10.70 6.31 18.39
CA LYS A 149 -10.08 7.35 17.55
C LYS A 149 -10.28 7.17 16.06
N SER A 150 -10.58 5.94 15.60
CA SER A 150 -10.69 5.69 14.17
C SER A 150 -12.03 6.17 13.62
N SER A 151 -11.98 6.89 12.51
CA SER A 151 -13.14 7.21 11.68
C SER A 151 -13.25 6.30 10.45
N TYR A 152 -12.33 5.33 10.30
CA TYR A 152 -12.33 4.42 9.16
C TYR A 152 -13.54 3.50 9.20
N THR A 153 -14.21 3.41 8.07
CA THR A 153 -15.29 2.44 7.83
C THR A 153 -15.18 1.90 6.42
N PHE A 154 -15.66 0.68 6.22
CA PHE A 154 -15.69 0.06 4.90
C PHE A 154 -16.90 -0.86 4.76
N THR A 155 -17.72 -0.61 3.74
CA THR A 155 -18.88 -1.44 3.40
C THR A 155 -18.97 -1.61 1.90
N ARG A 156 -19.26 -2.84 1.45
CA ARG A 156 -19.61 -3.17 0.07
C ARG A 156 -20.92 -3.94 0.03
N HIS A 157 -21.67 -3.79 -1.04
CA HIS A 157 -22.90 -4.52 -1.30
C HIS A 157 -22.69 -5.81 -2.12
N SER A 158 -21.45 -6.22 -2.31
CA SER A 158 -21.09 -7.43 -3.06
C SER A 158 -21.59 -8.70 -2.37
N LEU A 159 -21.84 -9.75 -3.14
CA LEU A 159 -22.24 -11.08 -2.65
C LEU A 159 -21.13 -11.80 -1.86
N TYR A 160 -19.92 -11.27 -1.90
CA TYR A 160 -18.76 -11.79 -1.17
C TYR A 160 -18.60 -11.06 0.17
N SER A 161 -18.19 -11.79 1.20
CA SER A 161 -17.99 -11.27 2.57
C SER A 161 -16.78 -10.31 2.69
N GLU A 162 -16.66 -9.38 1.76
CA GLU A 162 -15.60 -8.37 1.74
C GLU A 162 -15.97 -7.09 2.50
N THR A 163 -17.13 -7.06 3.13
CA THR A 163 -17.58 -5.93 3.95
C THR A 163 -17.21 -6.12 5.41
N LEU A 164 -16.91 -5.02 6.10
CA LEU A 164 -16.62 -5.06 7.52
C LEU A 164 -17.91 -5.14 8.35
N SER A 165 -17.86 -5.88 9.45
CA SER A 165 -18.96 -5.98 10.41
C SER A 165 -19.26 -4.64 11.11
N ARG A 166 -20.29 -4.62 11.94
CA ARG A 166 -20.65 -3.45 12.77
C ARG A 166 -20.84 -2.16 11.97
N GLY A 167 -21.53 -2.25 10.80
CA GLY A 167 -21.76 -1.08 9.96
C GLY A 167 -20.48 -0.52 9.33
N GLY A 168 -19.51 -1.39 9.03
CA GLY A 168 -18.24 -1.01 8.40
C GLY A 168 -17.10 -0.74 9.38
N LYS A 169 -17.35 -0.74 10.70
CA LYS A 169 -16.29 -0.55 11.71
C LYS A 169 -15.36 -1.76 11.89
N GLY A 170 -15.78 -2.94 11.44
CA GLY A 170 -15.01 -4.16 11.60
C GLY A 170 -15.10 -4.78 13.00
N ALA A 171 -14.15 -5.64 13.31
CA ALA A 171 -14.12 -6.38 14.57
C ALA A 171 -13.95 -5.45 15.78
N LEU A 172 -14.67 -5.75 16.87
CA LEU A 172 -14.49 -5.09 18.15
C LEU A 172 -13.13 -5.48 18.75
N VAL A 173 -12.36 -4.51 19.20
CA VAL A 173 -11.02 -4.71 19.75
C VAL A 173 -10.81 -3.99 21.09
N ASN A 174 -9.74 -4.33 21.78
CA ASN A 174 -9.33 -3.66 23.03
C ASN A 174 -8.30 -2.58 22.72
N ASP A 175 -8.72 -1.34 22.77
CA ASP A 175 -7.86 -0.18 22.53
C ASP A 175 -6.70 -0.12 23.52
N GLY A 176 -5.56 0.36 23.03
CA GLY A 176 -4.38 0.61 23.87
C GLY A 176 -3.60 -0.63 24.30
N CYS A 177 -3.90 -1.81 23.76
CA CYS A 177 -3.13 -3.03 24.03
C CYS A 177 -1.75 -3.08 23.31
N GLY A 178 -1.44 -2.04 22.51
CA GLY A 178 -0.20 -1.92 21.74
C GLY A 178 -0.27 -2.53 20.33
N LEU A 179 -1.31 -3.28 20.00
CA LEU A 179 -1.53 -3.83 18.66
C LEU A 179 -2.30 -2.82 17.79
N ILE A 180 -1.97 -2.82 16.50
CA ILE A 180 -2.63 -2.00 15.47
C ILE A 180 -3.78 -2.80 14.90
N TRP A 181 -4.99 -2.22 14.86
CA TRP A 181 -6.13 -2.82 14.21
C TRP A 181 -5.94 -2.88 12.69
N SER A 182 -6.44 -3.94 12.06
CA SER A 182 -6.45 -4.11 10.61
C SER A 182 -7.86 -4.43 10.13
N GLY A 183 -8.37 -3.70 9.16
CA GLY A 183 -9.67 -3.99 8.55
C GLY A 183 -9.65 -5.26 7.73
N PHE A 184 -8.59 -5.45 6.99
CA PHE A 184 -8.44 -6.55 6.03
C PHE A 184 -7.15 -7.32 6.27
N ARG A 185 -7.15 -8.56 5.75
CA ARG A 185 -5.96 -9.42 5.69
C ARG A 185 -5.26 -9.26 4.36
N THR A 186 -4.05 -9.76 4.26
CA THR A 186 -3.18 -9.75 3.07
C THR A 186 -3.80 -10.37 1.79
N ARG A 187 -5.06 -10.78 1.83
CA ARG A 187 -5.83 -11.37 0.69
C ARG A 187 -7.18 -10.70 0.50
N ASP A 188 -7.29 -9.44 0.85
CA ASP A 188 -8.48 -8.60 0.71
C ASP A 188 -9.71 -9.07 1.51
N ASP A 189 -9.57 -10.12 2.34
CA ASP A 189 -10.63 -10.59 3.22
C ASP A 189 -10.69 -9.77 4.52
N ALA A 190 -11.88 -9.56 5.05
CA ALA A 190 -12.09 -8.92 6.34
C ALA A 190 -11.31 -9.62 7.47
N CYS A 191 -10.63 -8.84 8.30
CA CYS A 191 -9.95 -9.33 9.49
C CYS A 191 -10.95 -9.49 10.64
N TYR A 192 -11.59 -10.66 10.73
CA TYR A 192 -12.68 -10.92 11.69
C TYR A 192 -12.30 -10.78 13.16
N LEU A 193 -11.03 -10.88 13.52
CA LEU A 193 -10.54 -10.72 14.88
C LEU A 193 -9.88 -9.35 15.14
N GLY A 194 -9.79 -8.49 14.12
CA GLY A 194 -9.29 -7.14 14.21
C GLY A 194 -7.76 -6.99 14.32
N TYR A 195 -7.05 -7.98 14.85
CA TYR A 195 -5.60 -7.95 14.96
C TYR A 195 -4.94 -8.99 14.06
N MET A 196 -4.28 -8.53 13.02
CA MET A 196 -3.46 -9.35 12.13
C MET A 196 -2.04 -9.43 12.69
N ILE A 197 -1.73 -10.50 13.45
CA ILE A 197 -0.46 -10.61 14.16
C ILE A 197 0.76 -10.55 13.24
N PRO A 198 0.84 -11.27 12.09
CA PRO A 198 1.99 -11.15 11.19
C PRO A 198 2.23 -9.72 10.70
N SER A 199 1.18 -8.97 10.37
CA SER A 199 1.30 -7.58 9.93
C SER A 199 1.72 -6.65 11.09
N ASN A 200 1.26 -6.91 12.31
CA ASN A 200 1.73 -6.21 13.50
C ASN A 200 3.21 -6.47 13.82
N MET A 201 3.71 -7.69 13.53
CA MET A 201 5.14 -8.00 13.65
C MET A 201 5.98 -7.32 12.58
N PHE A 202 5.39 -6.94 11.47
CA PHE A 202 6.03 -6.23 10.37
C PHE A 202 6.08 -4.71 10.62
N ALA A 203 5.05 -4.15 11.25
CA ALA A 203 4.95 -2.74 11.62
C ALA A 203 5.84 -2.39 12.83
#